data_c5912c4b532fa5d31b0cc2b8fe8a58a4
#
_entry.id   c5912c4b532fa5d31b0cc2b8fe8a58a4
#
_cell.length_a   1.000
_cell.length_b   1.000
_cell.length_c   1.000
_cell.angle_alpha   90.00
_cell.angle_beta   90.00
_cell.angle_gamma   90.00
#
_symmetry.space_group_name_H-M   'P 1'
#
loop_
_entity.id
_entity.type
_entity.pdbx_description
1 polymer ?
#
loop_
_entity_poly.entity_id
_entity_poly.type
_entity_poly.pdbx_seq_one_letter_code
_entity_poly.pdbx_strand_id
1 'polypeptide(L)'
;MTTIISYFLITLLSFNLNVEDQTNNNNDNKSTEAMKFEMPKLPYATNALEPVISQQTVELHYGKHLQTYVNNLNNLVPGTKFENSDLITIIKESDGAIFNNAGQILNHDLYFASFTTPGTGGSPKGKLAEAITAKFGSFENFQKEFNTAGAGLFGSGWVWLAKDASGNLSIEKEPNGSNPVVKGLTPILGIDVWEHAYYLDYQNRRADHLAEVWKIINWDVVSARY
;
A
#
# COMPACT_ATOMS: atom_id res chain seq x y z
N MET A 1 -23.89 -32.21 -17.47
CA MET A 1 -23.15 -31.79 -16.26
C MET A 1 -22.34 -30.59 -16.67
N THR A 2 -22.82 -29.40 -16.31
CA THR A 2 -22.36 -28.11 -16.83
C THR A 2 -21.40 -27.51 -15.81
N THR A 3 -20.13 -27.35 -16.19
CA THR A 3 -19.08 -26.79 -15.37
C THR A 3 -19.23 -25.27 -15.36
N ILE A 4 -19.54 -24.69 -14.21
CA ILE A 4 -19.61 -23.24 -14.02
C ILE A 4 -18.19 -22.75 -13.64
N ILE A 5 -17.56 -22.01 -14.56
CA ILE A 5 -16.32 -21.31 -14.33
C ILE A 5 -16.70 -19.95 -13.75
N SER A 6 -16.37 -19.73 -12.47
CA SER A 6 -16.62 -18.45 -11.77
C SER A 6 -15.42 -17.52 -11.98
N TYR A 7 -15.59 -16.52 -12.85
CA TYR A 7 -14.64 -15.41 -12.96
C TYR A 7 -14.95 -14.40 -11.87
N PHE A 8 -14.06 -14.24 -10.92
CA PHE A 8 -14.09 -13.10 -10.00
C PHE A 8 -13.53 -11.87 -10.73
N LEU A 9 -14.45 -11.05 -11.19
CA LEU A 9 -14.18 -9.74 -11.77
C LEU A 9 -13.96 -8.76 -10.61
N ILE A 10 -12.79 -8.13 -10.58
CA ILE A 10 -12.52 -6.96 -9.72
C ILE A 10 -13.35 -5.81 -10.32
N THR A 11 -14.46 -5.49 -9.68
CA THR A 11 -15.31 -4.36 -10.08
C THR A 11 -14.62 -3.04 -9.73
N LEU A 12 -14.02 -2.41 -10.74
CA LEU A 12 -13.88 -0.95 -10.75
C LEU A 12 -15.28 -0.35 -10.80
N LEU A 13 -15.63 0.45 -9.79
CA LEU A 13 -16.84 1.27 -9.84
C LEU A 13 -16.71 2.31 -10.97
N SER A 14 -17.29 2.02 -12.11
CA SER A 14 -17.54 3.00 -13.16
C SER A 14 -18.85 3.73 -12.83
N PHE A 15 -18.78 5.01 -12.59
CA PHE A 15 -19.95 5.90 -12.54
C PHE A 15 -20.54 6.03 -13.95
N ASN A 16 -21.76 5.52 -14.13
CA ASN A 16 -22.57 5.79 -15.33
C ASN A 16 -23.16 7.20 -15.23
N LEU A 17 -22.72 8.08 -16.11
CA LEU A 17 -23.43 9.33 -16.42
C LEU A 17 -24.45 9.06 -17.53
N ASN A 18 -25.72 9.29 -17.25
CA ASN A 18 -26.79 9.34 -18.25
C ASN A 18 -26.53 10.49 -19.22
N VAL A 19 -26.43 10.17 -20.50
CA VAL A 19 -26.38 11.16 -21.59
C VAL A 19 -27.80 11.38 -22.11
N GLU A 20 -28.36 12.54 -21.82
CA GLU A 20 -29.50 13.08 -22.61
C GLU A 20 -28.90 13.80 -23.82
N ASP A 21 -29.40 13.39 -24.99
CA ASP A 21 -29.06 13.93 -26.30
C ASP A 21 -29.64 15.35 -26.46
N GLN A 22 -28.76 16.37 -26.51
CA GLN A 22 -29.08 17.70 -27.01
C GLN A 22 -27.97 18.13 -27.97
N THR A 23 -28.28 18.03 -29.25
CA THR A 23 -27.50 18.63 -30.34
C THR A 23 -27.37 20.14 -30.16
N ASN A 24 -26.17 20.60 -29.77
CA ASN A 24 -25.80 22.00 -30.03
C ASN A 24 -24.30 22.07 -30.33
N ASN A 25 -24.00 22.53 -31.57
CA ASN A 25 -22.66 22.87 -32.04
C ASN A 25 -22.09 24.03 -31.22
N ASN A 26 -21.20 23.73 -30.29
CA ASN A 26 -20.24 24.69 -29.78
C ASN A 26 -18.89 23.97 -29.64
N ASN A 27 -17.86 24.58 -30.18
CA ASN A 27 -16.47 24.20 -30.02
C ASN A 27 -16.09 24.22 -28.53
N ASP A 28 -16.43 23.17 -27.81
CA ASP A 28 -15.99 23.00 -26.43
C ASP A 28 -14.60 22.34 -26.46
N ASN A 29 -13.64 23.20 -26.23
CA ASN A 29 -12.33 22.84 -25.76
C ASN A 29 -12.52 22.15 -24.39
N LYS A 30 -12.90 20.85 -24.41
CA LYS A 30 -12.99 20.02 -23.21
C LYS A 30 -11.58 19.81 -22.72
N SER A 31 -11.11 20.73 -21.86
CA SER A 31 -9.91 20.48 -21.06
C SER A 31 -10.19 19.20 -20.28
N THR A 32 -9.57 18.09 -20.67
CA THR A 32 -9.53 16.90 -19.82
C THR A 32 -8.85 17.36 -18.54
N GLU A 33 -9.62 17.47 -17.45
CA GLU A 33 -9.00 17.69 -16.13
C GLU A 33 -7.95 16.60 -15.92
N ALA A 34 -6.72 17.03 -15.63
CA ALA A 34 -5.63 16.11 -15.33
C ALA A 34 -6.03 15.20 -14.16
N MET A 35 -5.66 13.91 -14.23
CA MET A 35 -5.92 12.96 -13.16
C MET A 35 -5.31 13.49 -11.87
N LYS A 36 -6.12 13.65 -10.83
CA LYS A 36 -5.69 14.12 -9.53
C LYS A 36 -5.65 12.96 -8.53
N PHE A 37 -4.49 12.78 -7.89
CA PHE A 37 -4.35 11.80 -6.81
C PHE A 37 -4.96 12.36 -5.52
N GLU A 38 -5.67 11.51 -4.79
CA GLU A 38 -6.34 11.88 -3.56
C GLU A 38 -5.78 11.08 -2.38
N MET A 39 -5.99 11.61 -1.18
CA MET A 39 -5.69 10.88 0.05
C MET A 39 -6.59 9.66 0.17
N PRO A 40 -6.06 8.44 0.38
CA PRO A 40 -6.89 7.29 0.70
C PRO A 40 -7.63 7.55 2.02
N LYS A 41 -8.84 7.04 2.15
CA LYS A 41 -9.59 7.18 3.41
C LYS A 41 -8.97 6.27 4.47
N LEU A 42 -8.63 6.84 5.64
CA LEU A 42 -8.19 6.05 6.79
C LEU A 42 -9.37 5.19 7.29
N PRO A 43 -9.23 3.84 7.36
CA PRO A 43 -10.36 2.96 7.67
C PRO A 43 -10.70 2.87 9.16
N TYR A 44 -10.00 3.61 10.03
CA TYR A 44 -10.16 3.63 11.49
C TYR A 44 -9.87 5.05 12.04
N ALA A 45 -10.20 5.29 13.31
CA ALA A 45 -9.86 6.52 14.00
C ALA A 45 -8.36 6.61 14.29
N THR A 46 -7.79 7.81 14.33
CA THR A 46 -6.33 8.02 14.49
C THR A 46 -5.74 7.41 15.75
N ASN A 47 -6.55 7.22 16.80
CA ASN A 47 -6.14 6.57 18.06
C ASN A 47 -6.43 5.05 18.11
N ALA A 48 -6.98 4.46 17.04
CA ALA A 48 -7.44 3.07 17.09
C ALA A 48 -6.30 2.04 17.13
N LEU A 49 -5.08 2.44 16.83
CA LEU A 49 -3.91 1.57 16.80
C LEU A 49 -3.13 1.54 18.12
N GLU A 50 -3.55 2.38 19.09
CA GLU A 50 -2.90 2.39 20.42
C GLU A 50 -3.07 1.05 21.14
N PRO A 51 -2.07 0.62 21.94
CA PRO A 51 -0.80 1.30 22.23
C PRO A 51 0.34 1.00 21.23
N VAL A 52 0.06 0.30 20.12
CA VAL A 52 1.10 -0.15 19.15
C VAL A 52 1.66 1.01 18.34
N ILE A 53 0.77 1.87 17.84
CA ILE A 53 1.14 3.13 17.17
C ILE A 53 0.29 4.22 17.80
N SER A 54 0.92 5.27 18.32
CA SER A 54 0.21 6.36 18.99
C SER A 54 -0.63 7.19 18.03
N GLN A 55 -1.68 7.82 18.56
CA GLN A 55 -2.49 8.79 17.80
C GLN A 55 -1.61 9.85 17.14
N GLN A 56 -0.63 10.39 17.86
CA GLN A 56 0.28 11.41 17.34
C GLN A 56 1.08 10.92 16.13
N THR A 57 1.58 9.69 16.19
CA THR A 57 2.29 9.06 15.05
C THR A 57 1.36 8.94 13.84
N VAL A 58 0.13 8.43 14.02
CA VAL A 58 -0.84 8.30 12.93
C VAL A 58 -1.19 9.66 12.32
N GLU A 59 -1.45 10.69 13.13
CA GLU A 59 -1.80 12.03 12.67
C GLU A 59 -0.68 12.70 11.86
N LEU A 60 0.57 12.51 12.26
CA LEU A 60 1.72 13.02 11.52
C LEU A 60 2.00 12.19 10.27
N HIS A 61 1.98 10.87 10.39
CA HIS A 61 2.32 9.95 9.31
C HIS A 61 1.29 10.02 8.17
N TYR A 62 0.01 9.87 8.48
CA TYR A 62 -1.08 9.98 7.51
C TYR A 62 -1.34 11.44 7.12
N GLY A 63 -1.54 12.32 8.10
CA GLY A 63 -2.04 13.68 7.86
C GLY A 63 -0.96 14.67 7.38
N LYS A 64 0.33 14.36 7.50
CA LYS A 64 1.43 15.22 7.05
C LYS A 64 2.30 14.54 6.00
N HIS A 65 2.91 13.39 6.31
CA HIS A 65 3.82 12.72 5.36
C HIS A 65 3.07 12.27 4.11
N LEU A 66 2.04 11.44 4.22
CA LEU A 66 1.27 10.97 3.07
C LEU A 66 0.61 12.14 2.31
N GLN A 67 0.01 13.11 3.02
CA GLN A 67 -0.57 14.30 2.37
C GLN A 67 0.47 15.07 1.55
N THR A 68 1.72 15.16 2.05
CA THR A 68 2.80 15.83 1.31
C THR A 68 3.15 15.08 0.04
N TYR A 69 3.22 13.75 0.07
CA TYR A 69 3.48 12.95 -1.13
C TYR A 69 2.39 13.12 -2.18
N VAL A 70 1.12 13.12 -1.76
CA VAL A 70 -0.03 13.37 -2.65
C VAL A 70 0.06 14.77 -3.27
N ASN A 71 0.29 15.80 -2.47
CA ASN A 71 0.41 17.17 -2.96
C ASN A 71 1.59 17.31 -3.95
N ASN A 72 2.74 16.73 -3.61
CA ASN A 72 3.92 16.77 -4.46
C ASN A 72 3.68 16.08 -5.81
N LEU A 73 3.09 14.87 -5.81
CA LEU A 73 2.81 14.16 -7.05
C LEU A 73 1.86 14.96 -7.95
N ASN A 74 0.78 15.52 -7.37
CA ASN A 74 -0.17 16.38 -8.09
C ASN A 74 0.47 17.65 -8.68
N ASN A 75 1.57 18.13 -8.09
CA ASN A 75 2.33 19.27 -8.63
C ASN A 75 3.37 18.86 -9.68
N LEU A 76 3.88 17.63 -9.63
CA LEU A 76 4.97 17.15 -10.49
C LEU A 76 4.47 16.53 -11.80
N VAL A 77 3.27 15.95 -11.81
CA VAL A 77 2.75 15.18 -12.94
C VAL A 77 2.21 16.05 -14.10
N PRO A 78 1.54 17.20 -13.86
CA PRO A 78 0.98 18.02 -14.94
C PRO A 78 2.02 18.41 -15.98
N GLY A 79 1.65 18.30 -17.27
CA GLY A 79 2.52 18.60 -18.41
C GLY A 79 3.61 17.55 -18.68
N THR A 80 3.64 16.45 -17.94
CA THR A 80 4.53 15.30 -18.21
C THR A 80 3.80 14.20 -18.99
N LYS A 81 4.55 13.19 -19.46
CA LYS A 81 3.95 12.00 -20.08
C LYS A 81 3.03 11.20 -19.11
N PHE A 82 3.06 11.52 -17.83
CA PHE A 82 2.30 10.83 -16.78
C PHE A 82 1.00 11.53 -16.37
N GLU A 83 0.65 12.65 -16.99
CA GLU A 83 -0.48 13.51 -16.59
C GLU A 83 -1.81 12.75 -16.44
N ASN A 84 -2.03 11.71 -17.25
CA ASN A 84 -3.23 10.88 -17.21
C ASN A 84 -2.92 9.40 -16.88
N SER A 85 -1.77 9.14 -16.25
CA SER A 85 -1.35 7.78 -15.90
C SER A 85 -1.82 7.40 -14.50
N ASP A 86 -2.18 6.13 -14.32
CA ASP A 86 -2.40 5.56 -13.00
C ASP A 86 -1.10 5.44 -12.18
N LEU A 87 -1.25 5.27 -10.87
CA LEU A 87 -0.15 5.23 -9.92
C LEU A 87 0.85 4.10 -10.21
N ILE A 88 0.36 2.94 -10.64
CA ILE A 88 1.19 1.77 -10.95
C ILE A 88 2.05 2.02 -12.19
N THR A 89 1.48 2.63 -13.23
CA THR A 89 2.19 3.03 -14.44
C THR A 89 3.29 4.03 -14.11
N ILE A 90 2.98 5.05 -13.29
CA ILE A 90 3.96 6.04 -12.85
C ILE A 90 5.11 5.36 -12.10
N ILE A 91 4.84 4.47 -11.15
CA ILE A 91 5.86 3.75 -10.38
C ILE A 91 6.78 2.93 -11.29
N LYS A 92 6.24 2.29 -12.32
CA LYS A 92 7.01 1.44 -13.23
C LYS A 92 7.87 2.20 -14.24
N GLU A 93 7.45 3.41 -14.63
CA GLU A 93 8.02 4.09 -15.79
C GLU A 93 8.69 5.44 -15.47
N SER A 94 8.55 5.93 -14.24
CA SER A 94 9.17 7.18 -13.80
C SER A 94 10.42 6.95 -12.97
N ASP A 95 11.13 8.02 -12.71
CA ASP A 95 12.28 8.09 -11.81
C ASP A 95 12.25 9.37 -10.95
N GLY A 96 13.26 9.55 -10.12
CA GLY A 96 13.47 10.75 -9.32
C GLY A 96 12.29 11.11 -8.43
N ALA A 97 11.88 12.39 -8.46
CA ALA A 97 10.86 12.91 -7.56
C ALA A 97 9.46 12.33 -7.87
N ILE A 98 9.11 12.13 -9.14
CA ILE A 98 7.81 11.55 -9.53
C ILE A 98 7.71 10.13 -9.00
N PHE A 99 8.72 9.30 -9.25
CA PHE A 99 8.79 7.94 -8.72
C PHE A 99 8.68 7.88 -7.20
N ASN A 100 9.48 8.70 -6.50
CA ASN A 100 9.50 8.69 -5.04
C ASN A 100 8.14 9.02 -4.44
N ASN A 101 7.47 10.08 -4.94
CA ASN A 101 6.16 10.46 -4.42
C ASN A 101 5.07 9.44 -4.79
N ALA A 102 5.07 8.92 -6.03
CA ALA A 102 4.12 7.90 -6.46
C ALA A 102 4.29 6.60 -5.65
N GLY A 103 5.52 6.15 -5.47
CA GLY A 103 5.83 4.97 -4.66
C GLY A 103 5.40 5.14 -3.21
N GLN A 104 5.68 6.29 -2.60
CA GLN A 104 5.26 6.57 -1.23
C GLN A 104 3.73 6.62 -1.08
N ILE A 105 2.99 7.14 -2.06
CA ILE A 105 1.52 7.11 -2.00
C ILE A 105 1.01 5.66 -1.98
N LEU A 106 1.46 4.82 -2.90
CA LEU A 106 1.06 3.41 -2.93
C LEU A 106 1.45 2.68 -1.65
N ASN A 107 2.68 2.91 -1.16
CA ASN A 107 3.19 2.27 0.03
C ASN A 107 2.34 2.59 1.25
N HIS A 108 2.01 3.86 1.46
CA HIS A 108 1.20 4.31 2.59
C HIS A 108 -0.27 3.88 2.48
N ASP A 109 -0.84 3.84 1.26
CA ASP A 109 -2.20 3.33 1.03
C ASP A 109 -2.30 1.87 1.47
N LEU A 110 -1.38 1.03 0.99
CA LEU A 110 -1.32 -0.38 1.38
C LEU A 110 -1.05 -0.58 2.88
N TYR A 111 -0.18 0.24 3.46
CA TYR A 111 0.20 0.21 4.87
C TYR A 111 -0.98 0.54 5.77
N PHE A 112 -1.59 1.71 5.63
CA PHE A 112 -2.71 2.11 6.48
C PHE A 112 -3.94 1.22 6.30
N ALA A 113 -4.23 0.76 5.07
CA ALA A 113 -5.32 -0.19 4.84
C ALA A 113 -5.09 -1.56 5.49
N SER A 114 -3.83 -1.90 5.82
CA SER A 114 -3.48 -3.19 6.43
C SER A 114 -3.72 -3.26 7.94
N PHE A 115 -4.17 -2.19 8.59
CA PHE A 115 -4.26 -2.15 10.05
C PHE A 115 -5.69 -2.13 10.58
N THR A 116 -5.82 -2.57 11.82
CA THR A 116 -7.05 -2.56 12.61
C THR A 116 -6.71 -2.43 14.10
N THR A 117 -7.72 -2.28 14.94
CA THR A 117 -7.56 -2.23 16.41
C THR A 117 -6.79 -3.45 16.93
N PRO A 118 -5.86 -3.28 17.88
CA PRO A 118 -5.05 -4.37 18.41
C PRO A 118 -5.87 -5.57 18.85
N GLY A 119 -5.43 -6.76 18.44
CA GLY A 119 -6.07 -8.03 18.80
C GLY A 119 -7.32 -8.39 18.01
N THR A 120 -7.78 -7.54 17.07
CA THR A 120 -8.98 -7.82 16.26
C THR A 120 -8.68 -8.32 14.85
N GLY A 121 -7.43 -8.27 14.40
CA GLY A 121 -7.03 -8.56 13.03
C GLY A 121 -6.97 -10.04 12.62
N GLY A 122 -7.09 -10.95 13.58
CA GLY A 122 -7.07 -12.38 13.31
C GLY A 122 -5.70 -12.94 12.94
N SER A 123 -5.67 -13.85 11.97
CA SER A 123 -4.48 -14.51 11.44
C SER A 123 -4.60 -14.65 9.90
N PRO A 124 -3.51 -14.93 9.19
CA PRO A 124 -3.59 -15.24 7.76
C PRO A 124 -4.62 -16.32 7.47
N LYS A 125 -5.39 -16.19 6.37
CA LYS A 125 -6.48 -17.08 6.02
C LYS A 125 -6.33 -17.66 4.62
N GLY A 126 -6.98 -18.80 4.39
CA GLY A 126 -7.13 -19.42 3.09
C GLY A 126 -5.78 -19.64 2.38
N LYS A 127 -5.73 -19.31 1.10
CA LYS A 127 -4.55 -19.52 0.25
C LYS A 127 -3.29 -18.81 0.75
N LEU A 128 -3.42 -17.63 1.37
CA LEU A 128 -2.27 -16.93 1.93
C LEU A 128 -1.65 -17.71 3.10
N ALA A 129 -2.47 -18.26 4.00
CA ALA A 129 -1.98 -19.07 5.12
C ALA A 129 -1.24 -20.34 4.63
N GLU A 130 -1.81 -21.01 3.61
CA GLU A 130 -1.19 -22.16 2.97
C GLU A 130 0.16 -21.79 2.32
N ALA A 131 0.20 -20.69 1.57
CA ALA A 131 1.42 -20.20 0.91
C ALA A 131 2.51 -19.78 1.91
N ILE A 132 2.14 -19.13 3.02
CA ILE A 132 3.07 -18.79 4.11
C ILE A 132 3.66 -20.07 4.69
N THR A 133 2.83 -21.05 5.03
CA THR A 133 3.29 -22.33 5.57
C THR A 133 4.18 -23.08 4.59
N ALA A 134 3.80 -23.12 3.31
CA ALA A 134 4.59 -23.79 2.27
C ALA A 134 5.97 -23.12 2.06
N LYS A 135 6.02 -21.77 2.11
CA LYS A 135 7.25 -21.03 1.85
C LYS A 135 8.18 -20.95 3.04
N PHE A 136 7.63 -20.71 4.24
CA PHE A 136 8.42 -20.38 5.45
C PHE A 136 8.36 -21.48 6.52
N GLY A 137 7.56 -22.54 6.30
CA GLY A 137 7.38 -23.65 7.24
C GLY A 137 6.33 -23.35 8.33
N SER A 138 6.26 -22.12 8.85
CA SER A 138 5.24 -21.66 9.79
C SER A 138 5.03 -20.15 9.71
N PHE A 139 3.97 -19.68 10.33
CA PHE A 139 3.70 -18.24 10.46
C PHE A 139 4.74 -17.56 11.35
N GLU A 140 5.18 -18.19 12.41
CA GLU A 140 6.21 -17.69 13.33
C GLU A 140 7.56 -17.53 12.62
N ASN A 141 7.93 -18.49 11.78
CA ASN A 141 9.14 -18.39 10.95
C ASN A 141 9.04 -17.23 9.97
N PHE A 142 7.90 -17.09 9.29
CA PHE A 142 7.64 -15.93 8.43
C PHE A 142 7.80 -14.61 9.18
N GLN A 143 7.17 -14.46 10.36
CA GLN A 143 7.31 -13.25 11.18
C GLN A 143 8.78 -12.97 11.54
N LYS A 144 9.50 -14.01 11.94
CA LYS A 144 10.92 -13.89 12.28
C LYS A 144 11.77 -13.43 11.10
N GLU A 145 11.59 -14.03 9.93
CA GLU A 145 12.31 -13.65 8.71
C GLU A 145 11.95 -12.24 8.26
N PHE A 146 10.68 -11.88 8.31
CA PHE A 146 10.18 -10.56 7.95
C PHE A 146 10.75 -9.48 8.88
N ASN A 147 10.71 -9.70 10.19
CA ASN A 147 11.28 -8.78 11.19
C ASN A 147 12.80 -8.64 11.02
N THR A 148 13.50 -9.75 10.76
CA THR A 148 14.94 -9.71 10.49
C THR A 148 15.25 -8.89 9.25
N ALA A 149 14.47 -9.05 8.18
CA ALA A 149 14.63 -8.28 6.94
C ALA A 149 14.39 -6.78 7.17
N GLY A 150 13.31 -6.42 7.88
CA GLY A 150 12.97 -5.02 8.17
C GLY A 150 13.98 -4.34 9.10
N ALA A 151 14.39 -5.03 10.16
CA ALA A 151 15.42 -4.51 11.08
C ALA A 151 16.77 -4.33 10.39
N GLY A 152 17.12 -5.25 9.49
CA GLY A 152 18.38 -5.23 8.74
C GLY A 152 18.37 -4.34 7.48
N LEU A 153 17.29 -3.62 7.17
CA LEU A 153 17.29 -2.66 6.07
C LEU A 153 18.07 -1.42 6.49
N PHE A 154 19.15 -1.13 5.76
CA PHE A 154 19.97 0.06 6.03
C PHE A 154 19.28 1.34 5.59
N GLY A 155 19.14 2.30 6.50
CA GLY A 155 18.48 3.58 6.24
C GLY A 155 16.96 3.50 6.24
N SER A 156 16.33 4.35 5.44
CA SER A 156 14.89 4.45 5.29
C SER A 156 14.37 3.51 4.20
N GLY A 157 13.19 2.95 4.40
CA GLY A 157 12.57 2.09 3.41
C GLY A 157 11.42 1.27 3.97
N TRP A 158 11.16 0.15 3.30
CA TRP A 158 10.01 -0.70 3.51
C TRP A 158 10.40 -2.18 3.49
N VAL A 159 9.78 -2.97 4.34
CA VAL A 159 9.83 -4.44 4.25
C VAL A 159 8.47 -4.94 3.77
N TRP A 160 8.49 -5.87 2.81
CA TRP A 160 7.29 -6.36 2.13
C TRP A 160 7.19 -7.88 2.14
N LEU A 161 5.98 -8.40 2.33
CA LEU A 161 5.59 -9.68 1.79
C LEU A 161 5.01 -9.41 0.40
N ALA A 162 5.56 -10.08 -0.62
CA ALA A 162 5.12 -9.94 -2.01
C ALA A 162 4.93 -11.31 -2.65
N LYS A 163 4.20 -11.35 -3.77
CA LYS A 163 4.07 -12.56 -4.60
C LYS A 163 4.44 -12.30 -6.04
N ASP A 164 4.97 -13.33 -6.71
CA ASP A 164 5.13 -13.36 -8.16
C ASP A 164 3.82 -13.71 -8.88
N ALA A 165 3.86 -13.74 -10.21
CA ALA A 165 2.71 -14.11 -11.05
C ALA A 165 2.24 -15.56 -10.85
N SER A 166 3.09 -16.43 -10.32
CA SER A 166 2.77 -17.83 -10.01
C SER A 166 2.23 -18.01 -8.58
N GLY A 167 2.18 -16.92 -7.77
CA GLY A 167 1.74 -16.96 -6.39
C GLY A 167 2.85 -17.31 -5.39
N ASN A 168 4.11 -17.42 -5.81
CA ASN A 168 5.21 -17.70 -4.90
C ASN A 168 5.51 -16.45 -4.04
N LEU A 169 5.58 -16.64 -2.73
CA LEU A 169 5.86 -15.57 -1.78
C LEU A 169 7.34 -15.27 -1.67
N SER A 170 7.67 -13.99 -1.49
CA SER A 170 9.00 -13.51 -1.10
C SER A 170 8.92 -12.39 -0.07
N ILE A 171 10.00 -12.23 0.71
CA ILE A 171 10.21 -11.06 1.56
C ILE A 171 11.16 -10.12 0.80
N GLU A 172 10.68 -8.89 0.53
CA GLU A 172 11.43 -7.88 -0.20
C GLU A 172 11.83 -6.73 0.73
N LYS A 173 13.03 -6.19 0.52
CA LYS A 173 13.53 -4.98 1.18
C LYS A 173 13.66 -3.90 0.13
N GLU A 174 12.92 -2.81 0.30
CA GLU A 174 12.87 -1.73 -0.67
C GLU A 174 13.31 -0.41 -0.04
N PRO A 175 14.36 0.23 -0.55
CA PRO A 175 14.84 1.49 -0.01
C PRO A 175 13.93 2.66 -0.39
N ASN A 176 13.89 3.68 0.45
CA ASN A 176 13.17 4.94 0.21
C ASN A 176 11.69 4.72 -0.16
N GLY A 177 11.23 5.22 -1.31
CA GLY A 177 9.88 5.08 -1.82
C GLY A 177 9.65 3.87 -2.73
N SER A 178 10.66 3.01 -2.92
CA SER A 178 10.54 1.80 -3.75
C SER A 178 9.58 0.77 -3.15
N ASN A 179 9.07 -0.11 -3.99
CA ASN A 179 8.16 -1.20 -3.61
C ASN A 179 8.24 -2.37 -4.61
N PRO A 180 7.62 -3.54 -4.30
CA PRO A 180 7.70 -4.74 -5.13
C PRO A 180 7.21 -4.57 -6.59
N VAL A 181 6.36 -3.57 -6.87
CA VAL A 181 5.83 -3.30 -8.22
C VAL A 181 6.94 -3.06 -9.25
N VAL A 182 8.04 -2.43 -8.85
CA VAL A 182 9.20 -2.18 -9.73
C VAL A 182 9.88 -3.46 -10.20
N LYS A 183 9.69 -4.56 -9.47
CA LYS A 183 10.22 -5.90 -9.80
C LYS A 183 9.18 -6.78 -10.49
N GLY A 184 7.99 -6.24 -10.79
CA GLY A 184 6.87 -7.02 -11.35
C GLY A 184 6.18 -7.92 -10.33
N LEU A 185 6.41 -7.70 -9.03
CA LEU A 185 5.79 -8.45 -7.94
C LEU A 185 4.52 -7.72 -7.45
N THR A 186 3.59 -8.47 -6.88
CA THR A 186 2.39 -7.92 -6.23
C THR A 186 2.65 -7.77 -4.73
N PRO A 187 2.58 -6.54 -4.17
CA PRO A 187 2.69 -6.33 -2.73
C PRO A 187 1.46 -6.88 -1.99
N ILE A 188 1.69 -7.64 -0.92
CA ILE A 188 0.65 -8.25 -0.07
C ILE A 188 0.55 -7.52 1.27
N LEU A 189 1.68 -7.34 1.95
CA LEU A 189 1.82 -6.62 3.21
C LEU A 189 3.10 -5.81 3.18
N GLY A 190 3.02 -4.52 3.50
CA GLY A 190 4.19 -3.66 3.65
C GLY A 190 4.23 -3.02 5.02
N ILE A 191 5.41 -2.98 5.63
CA ILE A 191 5.67 -2.26 6.88
C ILE A 191 6.72 -1.19 6.63
N ASP A 192 6.37 0.03 7.02
CA ASP A 192 7.25 1.18 6.96
C ASP A 192 8.33 1.09 8.03
N VAL A 193 9.59 1.18 7.61
CA VAL A 193 10.76 1.23 8.50
C VAL A 193 11.53 2.55 8.36
N TRP A 194 10.91 3.57 7.76
CA TRP A 194 11.34 4.95 7.92
C TRP A 194 11.19 5.34 9.40
N GLU A 195 12.11 6.14 9.92
CA GLU A 195 12.07 6.57 11.33
C GLU A 195 10.79 7.34 11.68
N HIS A 196 10.21 8.11 10.75
CA HIS A 196 8.96 8.83 10.99
C HIS A 196 7.77 7.91 11.32
N ALA A 197 7.81 6.64 10.91
CA ALA A 197 6.74 5.69 11.16
C ALA A 197 6.70 5.17 12.62
N TYR A 198 7.83 5.27 13.34
CA TYR A 198 7.94 4.61 14.66
C TYR A 198 8.74 5.39 15.70
N TYR A 199 9.47 6.46 15.35
CA TYR A 199 10.42 7.09 16.26
C TYR A 199 9.79 7.71 17.50
N LEU A 200 8.59 8.27 17.40
CA LEU A 200 7.88 8.85 18.54
C LEU A 200 7.51 7.79 19.58
N ASP A 201 7.23 6.57 19.14
CA ASP A 201 6.77 5.49 20.03
C ASP A 201 7.93 4.59 20.47
N TYR A 202 8.88 4.33 19.59
CA TYR A 202 9.95 3.35 19.79
C TYR A 202 11.36 3.93 19.73
N GLN A 203 11.55 5.20 19.37
CA GLN A 203 12.85 5.85 19.15
C GLN A 203 13.70 5.02 18.17
N ASN A 204 14.94 4.68 18.53
CA ASN A 204 15.83 3.87 17.70
C ASN A 204 15.53 2.35 17.71
N ARG A 205 14.49 1.94 18.42
CA ARG A 205 14.16 0.50 18.60
C ARG A 205 13.27 -0.01 17.47
N ARG A 206 13.76 0.06 16.21
CA ARG A 206 13.04 -0.46 15.04
C ARG A 206 12.58 -1.91 15.21
N ALA A 207 13.39 -2.75 15.86
CA ALA A 207 13.06 -4.14 16.11
C ALA A 207 11.81 -4.30 17.00
N ASP A 208 11.64 -3.43 17.99
CA ASP A 208 10.47 -3.45 18.87
C ASP A 208 9.21 -3.03 18.10
N HIS A 209 9.30 -1.98 17.27
CA HIS A 209 8.22 -1.61 16.36
C HIS A 209 7.78 -2.79 15.46
N LEU A 210 8.75 -3.46 14.82
CA LEU A 210 8.48 -4.63 13.98
C LEU A 210 7.91 -5.82 14.75
N ALA A 211 8.24 -5.98 16.03
CA ALA A 211 7.66 -7.02 16.87
C ALA A 211 6.22 -6.69 17.29
N GLU A 212 5.89 -5.42 17.52
CA GLU A 212 4.58 -4.99 18.01
C GLU A 212 3.55 -4.83 16.89
N VAL A 213 3.97 -4.44 15.66
CA VAL A 213 3.06 -4.14 14.55
C VAL A 213 2.15 -5.32 14.17
N TRP A 214 2.56 -6.56 14.43
CA TRP A 214 1.76 -7.75 14.17
C TRP A 214 0.42 -7.76 14.91
N LYS A 215 0.32 -7.06 16.03
CA LYS A 215 -0.90 -6.98 16.84
C LYS A 215 -2.03 -6.21 16.18
N ILE A 216 -1.70 -5.39 15.19
CA ILE A 216 -2.65 -4.52 14.48
C ILE A 216 -2.86 -4.90 13.01
N ILE A 217 -2.24 -5.95 12.49
CA ILE A 217 -2.44 -6.38 11.10
C ILE A 217 -3.87 -6.91 10.91
N ASN A 218 -4.59 -6.34 9.96
CA ASN A 218 -5.89 -6.82 9.48
C ASN A 218 -5.68 -7.94 8.45
N TRP A 219 -5.66 -9.18 8.91
CA TRP A 219 -5.39 -10.33 8.05
C TRP A 219 -6.50 -10.61 7.04
N ASP A 220 -7.71 -10.10 7.24
CA ASP A 220 -8.77 -10.22 6.23
C ASP A 220 -8.41 -9.37 5.00
N VAL A 221 -7.98 -8.12 5.21
CA VAL A 221 -7.52 -7.24 4.13
C VAL A 221 -6.25 -7.77 3.46
N VAL A 222 -5.27 -8.19 4.26
CA VAL A 222 -4.00 -8.70 3.73
C VAL A 222 -4.21 -9.99 2.94
N SER A 223 -5.02 -10.92 3.45
CA SER A 223 -5.31 -12.20 2.76
C SER A 223 -6.08 -12.00 1.45
N ALA A 224 -6.90 -10.95 1.35
CA ALA A 224 -7.64 -10.65 0.12
C ALA A 224 -6.74 -10.17 -1.04
N ARG A 225 -5.49 -9.74 -0.75
CA ARG A 225 -4.50 -9.33 -1.78
C ARG A 225 -3.75 -10.51 -2.38
N TYR A 226 -3.82 -11.68 -1.74
CA TYR A 226 -3.22 -12.90 -2.25
C TYR A 226 -4.19 -13.66 -3.17
#